data_d7054c0441576a1d64cf14d333af702a
#
_entry.id   d7054c0441576a1d64cf14d333af702a
#
_cell.length_a   1.000
_cell.length_b   1.000
_cell.length_c   1.000
_cell.angle_alpha   90.00
_cell.angle_beta   90.00
_cell.angle_gamma   90.00
#
_symmetry.space_group_name_H-M   'P 1'
#
loop_
_entity.id
_entity.type
_entity.pdbx_description
1 polymer ?
#
loop_
_entity_poly.entity_id
_entity_poly.type
_entity_poly.pdbx_seq_one_letter_code
_entity_poly.pdbx_strand_id
1 'polypeptide(L)'
;MQWRRAVAGLVVAVGVVGLFVTGVGWNEVLEHVRAAHPVTLAGALVAGLGMLALRGALVKRLLAPIDGAASGTTFATAYLSGYFARSALPWGRSTGTPVMAFLLARDSDSEFEDNLAVVAAAEGFNLVGSLVLAGIGIAIFATVGGGSIDTVIGSLAVAGGGGLLTAGALVVMFNRGVARRVSFGFAARCETAIGSLPRLPSVEGHLTNRIDGFFGTLEAIQASRRTLVAAFGIAVASWLLNALPLYFGLLALGVDVPLALVLVCAPLASFGGIVPLPGGSGGIEVVLASLLVATAGVPADVATAGAILYRLTTYWAHFAISGAVAVLVSVFGTKPALPIDRGL
;
A
#
# COMPACT_ATOMS: atom_id res chain seq x y z
N MET A 1 23.18 7.22 -9.21
CA MET A 1 23.47 6.70 -7.84
C MET A 1 22.28 6.00 -7.18
N GLN A 2 21.04 6.34 -7.51
CA GLN A 2 19.81 5.77 -6.88
C GLN A 2 19.52 4.32 -7.32
N TRP A 3 19.77 3.96 -8.59
CA TRP A 3 19.53 2.59 -9.09
C TRP A 3 20.36 1.52 -8.37
N ARG A 4 21.61 1.84 -7.98
CA ARG A 4 22.48 0.91 -7.21
C ARG A 4 21.88 0.60 -5.82
N ARG A 5 21.22 1.58 -5.19
CA ARG A 5 20.52 1.39 -3.91
C ARG A 5 19.25 0.57 -4.08
N ALA A 6 18.50 0.80 -5.16
CA ALA A 6 17.32 0.00 -5.49
C ALA A 6 17.69 -1.46 -5.80
N VAL A 7 18.75 -1.69 -6.59
CA VAL A 7 19.28 -3.03 -6.87
C VAL A 7 19.81 -3.68 -5.59
N ALA A 8 20.55 -2.96 -4.76
CA ALA A 8 21.02 -3.48 -3.47
C ALA A 8 19.84 -3.88 -2.56
N GLY A 9 18.80 -3.05 -2.49
CA GLY A 9 17.58 -3.37 -1.75
C GLY A 9 16.87 -4.61 -2.30
N LEU A 10 16.78 -4.75 -3.63
CA LEU A 10 16.20 -5.94 -4.25
C LEU A 10 17.05 -7.21 -3.97
N VAL A 11 18.36 -7.10 -4.04
CA VAL A 11 19.28 -8.21 -3.71
C VAL A 11 19.13 -8.63 -2.24
N VAL A 12 19.01 -7.65 -1.33
CA VAL A 12 18.77 -7.93 0.10
C VAL A 12 17.39 -8.57 0.29
N ALA A 13 16.35 -8.10 -0.39
CA ALA A 13 15.00 -8.67 -0.32
C ALA A 13 14.99 -10.14 -0.80
N VAL A 14 15.60 -10.41 -1.96
CA VAL A 14 15.76 -11.77 -2.50
C VAL A 14 16.60 -12.63 -1.55
N GLY A 15 17.65 -12.06 -0.96
CA GLY A 15 18.49 -12.76 0.03
C GLY A 15 17.71 -13.14 1.30
N VAL A 16 16.87 -12.23 1.84
CA VAL A 16 16.04 -12.52 3.02
C VAL A 16 14.99 -13.59 2.73
N VAL A 17 14.32 -13.52 1.57
CA VAL A 17 13.39 -14.57 1.14
C VAL A 17 14.13 -15.88 0.94
N GLY A 18 15.31 -15.86 0.30
CA GLY A 18 16.16 -17.03 0.10
C GLY A 18 16.57 -17.69 1.42
N LEU A 19 17.04 -16.89 2.39
CA LEU A 19 17.39 -17.39 3.74
C LEU A 19 16.18 -17.97 4.48
N PHE A 20 15.03 -17.34 4.38
CA PHE A 20 13.82 -17.85 4.98
C PHE A 20 13.40 -19.20 4.36
N VAL A 21 13.42 -19.28 3.04
CA VAL A 21 13.06 -20.49 2.30
C VAL A 21 14.07 -21.61 2.52
N THR A 22 15.39 -21.31 2.64
CA THR A 22 16.40 -22.33 2.99
C THR A 22 16.22 -22.87 4.41
N GLY A 23 15.73 -22.06 5.33
CA GLY A 23 15.41 -22.48 6.70
C GLY A 23 14.18 -23.39 6.80
N VAL A 24 13.26 -23.32 5.83
CA VAL A 24 12.02 -24.11 5.77
C VAL A 24 12.16 -25.36 4.86
N GLY A 25 13.15 -25.40 3.95
CA GLY A 25 13.33 -26.43 2.93
C GLY A 25 12.94 -25.92 1.55
N TRP A 26 13.95 -25.50 0.75
CA TRP A 26 13.72 -24.92 -0.58
C TRP A 26 13.02 -25.88 -1.55
N ASN A 27 13.42 -27.16 -1.51
CA ASN A 27 12.88 -28.14 -2.47
C ASN A 27 11.40 -28.41 -2.22
N GLU A 28 11.00 -28.54 -0.95
CA GLU A 28 9.62 -28.78 -0.56
C GLU A 28 8.71 -27.59 -0.93
N VAL A 29 9.16 -26.36 -0.65
CA VAL A 29 8.41 -25.14 -1.03
C VAL A 29 8.26 -25.07 -2.56
N LEU A 30 9.31 -25.39 -3.32
CA LEU A 30 9.27 -25.33 -4.78
C LEU A 30 8.36 -26.44 -5.38
N GLU A 31 8.35 -27.63 -4.78
CA GLU A 31 7.42 -28.69 -5.15
C GLU A 31 5.97 -28.26 -4.94
N HIS A 32 5.64 -27.70 -3.79
CA HIS A 32 4.30 -27.19 -3.51
C HIS A 32 3.87 -26.11 -4.53
N VAL A 33 4.75 -25.15 -4.83
CA VAL A 33 4.46 -24.11 -5.83
C VAL A 33 4.24 -24.67 -7.22
N ARG A 34 5.00 -25.71 -7.62
CA ARG A 34 4.84 -26.39 -8.93
C ARG A 34 3.60 -27.27 -8.98
N ALA A 35 3.20 -27.85 -7.87
CA ALA A 35 2.01 -28.69 -7.77
C ALA A 35 0.72 -27.89 -7.61
N ALA A 36 0.80 -26.57 -7.42
CA ALA A 36 -0.35 -25.71 -7.20
C ALA A 36 -1.37 -25.80 -8.34
N HIS A 37 -2.66 -25.93 -7.99
CA HIS A 37 -3.72 -26.09 -8.97
C HIS A 37 -3.91 -24.82 -9.82
N PRO A 38 -3.77 -24.89 -11.16
CA PRO A 38 -3.65 -23.68 -12.00
C PRO A 38 -4.95 -22.84 -12.06
N VAL A 39 -6.13 -23.45 -11.96
CA VAL A 39 -7.41 -22.71 -12.02
C VAL A 39 -7.60 -21.85 -10.77
N THR A 40 -7.31 -22.38 -9.58
CA THR A 40 -7.38 -21.62 -8.33
C THR A 40 -6.31 -20.53 -8.28
N LEU A 41 -5.12 -20.80 -8.81
CA LEU A 41 -4.06 -19.79 -8.94
C LEU A 41 -4.46 -18.67 -9.92
N ALA A 42 -5.15 -18.99 -11.02
CA ALA A 42 -5.72 -17.98 -11.92
C ALA A 42 -6.77 -17.11 -11.18
N GLY A 43 -7.60 -17.71 -10.32
CA GLY A 43 -8.52 -17.00 -9.45
C GLY A 43 -7.80 -16.03 -8.49
N ALA A 44 -6.69 -16.47 -7.90
CA ALA A 44 -5.82 -15.63 -7.08
C ALA A 44 -5.28 -14.42 -7.87
N LEU A 45 -4.82 -14.64 -9.10
CA LEU A 45 -4.30 -13.58 -9.97
C LEU A 45 -5.40 -12.59 -10.35
N VAL A 46 -6.58 -13.05 -10.74
CA VAL A 46 -7.73 -12.19 -11.07
C VAL A 46 -8.13 -11.33 -9.88
N ALA A 47 -8.21 -11.90 -8.68
CA ALA A 47 -8.49 -11.16 -7.46
C ALA A 47 -7.39 -10.13 -7.15
N GLY A 48 -6.12 -10.49 -7.30
CA GLY A 48 -4.99 -9.58 -7.17
C GLY A 48 -5.07 -8.40 -8.13
N LEU A 49 -5.33 -8.65 -9.41
CA LEU A 49 -5.52 -7.60 -10.42
C LEU A 49 -6.73 -6.71 -10.12
N GLY A 50 -7.83 -7.31 -9.65
CA GLY A 50 -8.99 -6.57 -9.17
C GLY A 50 -8.65 -5.63 -8.01
N MET A 51 -7.81 -6.08 -7.07
CA MET A 51 -7.29 -5.23 -5.99
C MET A 51 -6.53 -4.02 -6.55
N LEU A 52 -5.62 -4.22 -7.52
CA LEU A 52 -4.87 -3.11 -8.15
C LEU A 52 -5.82 -2.11 -8.79
N ALA A 53 -6.83 -2.59 -9.52
CA ALA A 53 -7.84 -1.76 -10.16
C ALA A 53 -8.66 -0.95 -9.13
N LEU A 54 -9.11 -1.58 -8.03
CA LEU A 54 -9.85 -0.88 -6.97
C LEU A 54 -9.00 0.15 -6.24
N ARG A 55 -7.71 -0.11 -6.02
CA ARG A 55 -6.79 0.89 -5.45
C ARG A 55 -6.62 2.10 -6.36
N GLY A 56 -6.54 1.89 -7.68
CA GLY A 56 -6.57 2.97 -8.66
C GLY A 56 -7.91 3.72 -8.64
N ALA A 57 -9.03 3.00 -8.57
CA ALA A 57 -10.36 3.59 -8.48
C ALA A 57 -10.54 4.42 -7.20
N LEU A 58 -9.94 4.02 -6.08
CA LEU A 58 -9.93 4.79 -4.83
C LEU A 58 -9.24 6.15 -5.03
N VAL A 59 -8.02 6.16 -5.58
CA VAL A 59 -7.30 7.41 -5.88
C VAL A 59 -8.10 8.28 -6.84
N LYS A 60 -8.62 7.69 -7.93
CA LYS A 60 -9.47 8.42 -8.90
C LYS A 60 -10.74 9.00 -8.25
N ARG A 61 -11.35 8.28 -7.31
CA ARG A 61 -12.53 8.78 -6.60
C ARG A 61 -12.20 9.97 -5.70
N LEU A 62 -11.04 9.93 -5.04
CA LEU A 62 -10.57 11.01 -4.18
C LEU A 62 -10.10 12.24 -4.98
N LEU A 63 -9.67 12.07 -6.24
CA LEU A 63 -9.37 13.16 -7.17
C LEU A 63 -10.63 13.87 -7.70
N ALA A 64 -11.82 13.27 -7.55
CA ALA A 64 -13.05 13.82 -8.14
C ALA A 64 -13.41 15.27 -7.74
N PRO A 65 -13.11 15.76 -6.52
CA PRO A 65 -13.35 17.15 -6.16
C PRO A 65 -12.23 18.12 -6.59
N ILE A 66 -11.18 17.65 -7.25
CA ILE A 66 -10.01 18.46 -7.61
C ILE A 66 -10.13 18.88 -9.07
N ASP A 67 -10.16 20.19 -9.31
CA ASP A 67 -10.22 20.75 -10.65
C ASP A 67 -8.89 20.48 -11.39
N GLY A 68 -8.99 20.17 -12.68
CA GLY A 68 -7.82 19.88 -13.50
C GLY A 68 -7.11 18.55 -13.21
N ALA A 69 -7.65 17.70 -12.33
CA ALA A 69 -7.04 16.43 -11.97
C ALA A 69 -6.86 15.48 -13.15
N ALA A 70 -5.82 14.67 -13.11
CA ALA A 70 -5.53 13.67 -14.13
C ALA A 70 -6.74 12.73 -14.36
N SER A 71 -7.06 12.48 -15.63
CA SER A 71 -8.21 11.65 -16.02
C SER A 71 -7.86 10.68 -17.16
N GLY A 72 -8.72 9.72 -17.44
CA GLY A 72 -8.58 8.77 -18.53
C GLY A 72 -7.25 8.02 -18.53
N THR A 73 -6.59 7.99 -19.67
CA THR A 73 -5.30 7.32 -19.86
C THR A 73 -4.16 8.01 -19.11
N THR A 74 -4.19 9.35 -19.01
CA THR A 74 -3.21 10.13 -18.24
C THR A 74 -3.20 9.71 -16.77
N PHE A 75 -4.38 9.59 -16.15
CA PHE A 75 -4.49 9.05 -14.80
C PHE A 75 -3.94 7.62 -14.70
N ALA A 76 -4.34 6.74 -15.62
CA ALA A 76 -3.96 5.33 -15.57
C ALA A 76 -2.44 5.15 -15.67
N THR A 77 -1.78 5.86 -16.59
CA THR A 77 -0.33 5.78 -16.78
C THR A 77 0.43 6.41 -15.61
N ALA A 78 -0.01 7.57 -15.11
CA ALA A 78 0.59 8.22 -13.94
C ALA A 78 0.44 7.36 -12.68
N TYR A 79 -0.76 6.82 -12.43
CA TYR A 79 -1.02 5.94 -11.30
C TYR A 79 -0.18 4.66 -11.33
N LEU A 80 -0.15 3.94 -12.46
CA LEU A 80 0.63 2.71 -12.58
C LEU A 80 2.12 2.98 -12.48
N SER A 81 2.63 4.03 -13.12
CA SER A 81 4.05 4.43 -12.98
C SER A 81 4.40 4.80 -11.54
N GLY A 82 3.52 5.50 -10.83
CA GLY A 82 3.66 5.81 -9.41
C GLY A 82 3.60 4.56 -8.54
N TYR A 83 2.72 3.61 -8.87
CA TYR A 83 2.62 2.33 -8.20
C TYR A 83 3.90 1.49 -8.37
N PHE A 84 4.50 1.49 -9.55
CA PHE A 84 5.80 0.87 -9.81
C PHE A 84 6.90 1.49 -8.94
N ALA A 85 7.01 2.83 -8.95
CA ALA A 85 8.00 3.54 -8.12
C ALA A 85 7.84 3.20 -6.64
N ARG A 86 6.60 3.19 -6.14
CA ARG A 86 6.27 2.80 -4.78
C ARG A 86 6.66 1.34 -4.47
N SER A 87 6.47 0.44 -5.41
CA SER A 87 6.82 -0.97 -5.24
C SER A 87 8.33 -1.21 -5.30
N ALA A 88 9.06 -0.41 -6.07
CA ALA A 88 10.50 -0.53 -6.25
C ALA A 88 11.33 0.15 -5.14
N LEU A 89 10.76 1.15 -4.45
CA LEU A 89 11.49 1.92 -3.45
C LEU A 89 11.45 1.24 -2.05
N PRO A 90 12.54 1.35 -1.26
CA PRO A 90 12.50 1.04 0.16
C PRO A 90 11.47 1.92 0.87
N TRP A 91 10.75 1.35 1.86
CA TRP A 91 9.61 2.03 2.49
C TRP A 91 8.61 2.62 1.49
N GLY A 92 8.30 1.88 0.43
CA GLY A 92 7.55 2.36 -0.73
C GLY A 92 6.23 3.08 -0.43
N ARG A 93 5.57 2.78 0.70
CA ARG A 93 4.39 3.55 1.14
C ARG A 93 4.73 5.00 1.48
N SER A 94 5.87 5.25 2.13
CA SER A 94 6.27 6.59 2.54
C SER A 94 7.03 7.33 1.44
N THR A 95 7.99 6.65 0.79
CA THR A 95 8.86 7.24 -0.23
C THR A 95 8.17 7.33 -1.60
N GLY A 96 7.29 6.42 -1.92
CA GLY A 96 6.57 6.37 -3.20
C GLY A 96 5.32 7.26 -3.25
N THR A 97 4.75 7.65 -2.11
CA THR A 97 3.59 8.57 -2.06
C THR A 97 3.89 9.91 -2.73
N PRO A 98 5.00 10.62 -2.41
CA PRO A 98 5.35 11.85 -3.12
C PRO A 98 5.65 11.64 -4.61
N VAL A 99 6.24 10.49 -4.99
CA VAL A 99 6.51 10.17 -6.40
C VAL A 99 5.21 9.98 -7.17
N MET A 100 4.24 9.27 -6.60
CA MET A 100 2.92 9.11 -7.22
C MET A 100 2.20 10.45 -7.36
N ALA A 101 2.21 11.30 -6.31
CA ALA A 101 1.65 12.64 -6.35
C ALA A 101 2.27 13.49 -7.45
N PHE A 102 3.59 13.47 -7.58
CA PHE A 102 4.31 14.17 -8.63
C PHE A 102 3.91 13.69 -10.03
N LEU A 103 3.80 12.37 -10.25
CA LEU A 103 3.41 11.82 -11.54
C LEU A 103 1.95 12.14 -11.91
N LEU A 104 1.05 12.22 -10.92
CA LEU A 104 -0.32 12.63 -11.13
C LEU A 104 -0.43 14.12 -11.47
N ALA A 105 0.36 14.97 -10.82
CA ALA A 105 0.39 16.41 -11.07
C ALA A 105 1.07 16.77 -12.40
N ARG A 106 2.13 16.04 -12.78
CA ARG A 106 3.01 16.38 -13.91
C ARG A 106 2.28 16.55 -15.26
N ASP A 107 1.29 15.71 -15.51
CA ASP A 107 0.58 15.66 -16.78
C ASP A 107 -0.90 16.08 -16.60
N SER A 108 -1.19 16.96 -15.62
CA SER A 108 -2.50 17.51 -15.28
C SER A 108 -2.38 18.97 -14.88
N ASP A 109 -3.51 19.66 -14.74
CA ASP A 109 -3.58 21.06 -14.29
C ASP A 109 -3.73 21.19 -12.76
N SER A 110 -3.70 20.06 -12.02
CA SER A 110 -3.78 20.05 -10.55
C SER A 110 -2.40 20.23 -9.91
N GLU A 111 -2.37 20.86 -8.75
CA GLU A 111 -1.14 21.11 -8.00
C GLU A 111 -0.58 19.82 -7.36
N PHE A 112 0.74 19.83 -7.08
CA PHE A 112 1.40 18.70 -6.42
C PHE A 112 0.81 18.40 -5.05
N GLU A 113 0.48 19.44 -4.28
CA GLU A 113 -0.09 19.37 -2.94
C GLU A 113 -1.44 18.69 -2.92
N ASP A 114 -2.28 18.98 -3.92
CA ASP A 114 -3.59 18.34 -4.09
C ASP A 114 -3.45 16.85 -4.30
N ASN A 115 -2.56 16.46 -5.22
CA ASN A 115 -2.29 15.06 -5.50
C ASN A 115 -1.66 14.34 -4.31
N LEU A 116 -0.79 15.02 -3.55
CA LEU A 116 -0.19 14.48 -2.34
C LEU A 116 -1.26 14.24 -1.25
N ALA A 117 -2.19 15.19 -1.08
CA ALA A 117 -3.30 15.05 -0.15
C ALA A 117 -4.21 13.88 -0.53
N VAL A 118 -4.52 13.73 -1.82
CA VAL A 118 -5.33 12.62 -2.34
C VAL A 118 -4.66 11.28 -2.12
N VAL A 119 -3.37 11.13 -2.44
CA VAL A 119 -2.65 9.86 -2.25
C VAL A 119 -2.51 9.54 -0.77
N ALA A 120 -2.24 10.53 0.08
CA ALA A 120 -2.19 10.35 1.53
C ALA A 120 -3.56 9.94 2.11
N ALA A 121 -4.65 10.56 1.64
CA ALA A 121 -6.01 10.18 2.02
C ALA A 121 -6.32 8.74 1.58
N ALA A 122 -5.93 8.33 0.36
CA ALA A 122 -6.09 6.96 -0.11
C ALA A 122 -5.38 5.94 0.80
N GLU A 123 -4.18 6.25 1.28
CA GLU A 123 -3.48 5.40 2.26
C GLU A 123 -4.25 5.31 3.58
N GLY A 124 -4.82 6.43 4.05
CA GLY A 124 -5.68 6.45 5.24
C GLY A 124 -6.92 5.57 5.07
N PHE A 125 -7.62 5.66 3.94
CA PHE A 125 -8.78 4.80 3.65
C PHE A 125 -8.37 3.32 3.53
N ASN A 126 -7.25 3.02 2.88
CA ASN A 126 -6.72 1.66 2.82
C ASN A 126 -6.43 1.10 4.21
N LEU A 127 -5.88 1.90 5.10
CA LEU A 127 -5.60 1.49 6.46
C LEU A 127 -6.89 1.18 7.24
N VAL A 128 -7.90 2.07 7.16
CA VAL A 128 -9.23 1.84 7.75
C VAL A 128 -9.88 0.57 7.16
N GLY A 129 -9.82 0.41 5.84
CA GLY A 129 -10.34 -0.77 5.15
C GLY A 129 -9.71 -2.08 5.63
N SER A 130 -8.39 -2.07 5.89
CA SER A 130 -7.68 -3.24 6.44
C SER A 130 -8.17 -3.62 7.84
N LEU A 131 -8.38 -2.62 8.70
CA LEU A 131 -8.86 -2.85 10.06
C LEU A 131 -10.30 -3.35 10.09
N VAL A 132 -11.16 -2.77 9.24
CA VAL A 132 -12.55 -3.22 9.10
C VAL A 132 -12.59 -4.67 8.63
N LEU A 133 -11.78 -5.03 7.62
CA LEU A 133 -11.72 -6.40 7.13
C LEU A 133 -11.21 -7.38 8.19
N ALA A 134 -10.15 -7.03 8.91
CA ALA A 134 -9.65 -7.83 10.01
C ALA A 134 -10.70 -8.00 11.12
N GLY A 135 -11.41 -6.92 11.47
CA GLY A 135 -12.52 -6.95 12.43
C GLY A 135 -13.67 -7.87 12.00
N ILE A 136 -14.04 -7.83 10.71
CA ILE A 136 -15.04 -8.76 10.13
C ILE A 136 -14.56 -10.20 10.24
N GLY A 137 -13.30 -10.47 9.89
CA GLY A 137 -12.70 -11.81 9.99
C GLY A 137 -12.73 -12.34 11.41
N ILE A 138 -12.37 -11.53 12.42
CA ILE A 138 -12.42 -11.88 13.84
C ILE A 138 -13.87 -12.17 14.28
N ALA A 139 -14.82 -11.32 13.89
CA ALA A 139 -16.23 -11.50 14.23
C ALA A 139 -16.80 -12.80 13.66
N ILE A 140 -16.52 -13.12 12.39
CA ILE A 140 -16.95 -14.37 11.75
C ILE A 140 -16.28 -15.57 12.46
N PHE A 141 -14.98 -15.50 12.75
CA PHE A 141 -14.27 -16.59 13.43
C PHE A 141 -14.82 -16.85 14.84
N ALA A 142 -15.14 -15.79 15.58
CA ALA A 142 -15.71 -15.90 16.91
C ALA A 142 -17.13 -16.50 16.91
N THR A 143 -17.92 -16.25 15.85
CA THR A 143 -19.33 -16.71 15.80
C THR A 143 -19.50 -18.08 15.15
N VAL A 144 -18.66 -18.44 14.18
CA VAL A 144 -18.82 -19.64 13.36
C VAL A 144 -17.72 -20.68 13.64
N GLY A 145 -16.53 -20.23 13.99
CA GLY A 145 -15.33 -21.06 14.04
C GLY A 145 -15.15 -21.93 15.28
N GLY A 146 -16.01 -21.84 16.32
CA GLY A 146 -15.88 -22.64 17.55
C GLY A 146 -14.52 -22.49 18.25
N GLY A 147 -13.76 -21.46 17.92
CA GLY A 147 -12.43 -21.20 18.47
C GLY A 147 -12.48 -20.99 19.99
N SER A 148 -11.46 -21.47 20.70
CA SER A 148 -11.32 -21.19 22.12
C SER A 148 -11.23 -19.67 22.35
N ILE A 149 -11.79 -19.22 23.48
CA ILE A 149 -11.75 -17.81 23.90
C ILE A 149 -10.30 -17.28 23.87
N ASP A 150 -9.32 -18.11 24.19
CA ASP A 150 -7.89 -17.76 24.18
C ASP A 150 -7.37 -17.44 22.77
N THR A 151 -7.82 -18.18 21.75
CA THR A 151 -7.44 -17.91 20.34
C THR A 151 -8.06 -16.61 19.84
N VAL A 152 -9.29 -16.33 20.24
CA VAL A 152 -9.98 -15.06 19.95
C VAL A 152 -9.29 -13.90 20.66
N ILE A 153 -8.94 -14.05 21.94
CA ILE A 153 -8.23 -13.02 22.74
C ILE A 153 -6.83 -12.77 22.17
N GLY A 154 -6.09 -13.82 21.79
CA GLY A 154 -4.78 -13.68 21.15
C GLY A 154 -4.85 -12.92 19.82
N SER A 155 -5.82 -13.25 18.98
CA SER A 155 -6.08 -12.55 17.71
C SER A 155 -6.51 -11.10 17.93
N LEU A 156 -7.36 -10.85 18.93
CA LEU A 156 -7.79 -9.50 19.33
C LEU A 156 -6.65 -8.69 19.93
N ALA A 157 -5.73 -9.29 20.70
CA ALA A 157 -4.58 -8.60 21.27
C ALA A 157 -3.61 -8.13 20.17
N VAL A 158 -3.32 -8.98 19.17
CA VAL A 158 -2.48 -8.63 18.04
C VAL A 158 -3.16 -7.63 17.12
N ALA A 159 -4.43 -7.83 16.76
CA ALA A 159 -5.22 -6.91 15.95
C ALA A 159 -5.52 -5.61 16.71
N GLY A 160 -5.78 -5.68 18.01
CA GLY A 160 -6.07 -4.54 18.87
C GLY A 160 -4.87 -3.64 19.11
N GLY A 161 -3.68 -4.21 19.32
CA GLY A 161 -2.43 -3.45 19.45
C GLY A 161 -2.09 -2.70 18.16
N GLY A 162 -2.12 -3.37 17.01
CA GLY A 162 -1.97 -2.76 15.69
C GLY A 162 -3.09 -1.74 15.38
N GLY A 163 -4.34 -2.09 15.75
CA GLY A 163 -5.51 -1.24 15.56
C GLY A 163 -5.49 0.04 16.38
N LEU A 164 -5.05 -0.01 17.64
CA LEU A 164 -4.92 1.17 18.50
C LEU A 164 -3.83 2.12 18.02
N LEU A 165 -2.66 1.60 17.62
CA LEU A 165 -1.60 2.41 17.01
C LEU A 165 -2.07 3.07 15.72
N THR A 166 -2.82 2.36 14.94
CA THR A 166 -3.39 2.81 13.66
C THR A 166 -4.53 3.81 13.87
N ALA A 167 -5.45 3.54 14.81
CA ALA A 167 -6.50 4.47 15.18
C ALA A 167 -5.89 5.76 15.77
N GLY A 168 -4.85 5.65 16.59
CA GLY A 168 -4.09 6.79 17.08
C GLY A 168 -3.48 7.62 15.96
N ALA A 169 -2.83 6.99 15.00
CA ALA A 169 -2.27 7.65 13.82
C ALA A 169 -3.36 8.30 12.95
N LEU A 170 -4.52 7.63 12.78
CA LEU A 170 -5.66 8.20 12.06
C LEU A 170 -6.28 9.37 12.81
N VAL A 171 -6.47 9.27 14.14
CA VAL A 171 -6.96 10.38 14.96
C VAL A 171 -6.02 11.57 14.82
N VAL A 172 -4.70 11.36 14.88
CA VAL A 172 -3.71 12.44 14.68
C VAL A 172 -3.79 12.99 13.24
N MET A 173 -3.93 12.14 12.23
CA MET A 173 -3.99 12.54 10.82
C MET A 173 -5.32 13.24 10.48
N PHE A 174 -6.44 12.82 11.06
CA PHE A 174 -7.75 13.42 10.87
C PHE A 174 -8.11 14.46 11.92
N ASN A 175 -7.34 14.58 13.03
CA ASN A 175 -7.50 15.67 13.98
C ASN A 175 -6.85 16.94 13.41
N ARG A 176 -7.68 17.69 12.65
CA ARG A 176 -7.30 18.91 11.92
C ARG A 176 -6.47 19.90 12.73
N GLY A 177 -6.77 20.02 14.04
CA GLY A 177 -6.08 20.98 14.90
C GLY A 177 -4.65 20.60 15.24
N VAL A 178 -4.36 19.32 15.46
CA VAL A 178 -3.03 18.84 15.86
C VAL A 178 -2.13 18.69 14.63
N ALA A 179 -2.59 17.98 13.60
CA ALA A 179 -1.81 17.77 12.37
C ALA A 179 -1.46 19.10 11.71
N ARG A 180 -2.42 20.03 11.59
CA ARG A 180 -2.21 21.36 11.03
C ARG A 180 -1.21 22.16 11.88
N ARG A 181 -1.37 22.23 13.20
CA ARG A 181 -0.42 22.95 14.08
C ARG A 181 1.00 22.40 14.03
N VAL A 182 1.14 21.08 14.05
CA VAL A 182 2.46 20.43 13.97
C VAL A 182 3.12 20.69 12.60
N SER A 183 2.37 20.56 11.51
CA SER A 183 2.87 20.81 10.16
C SER A 183 3.28 22.27 9.96
N PHE A 184 2.45 23.22 10.39
CA PHE A 184 2.78 24.65 10.32
C PHE A 184 3.96 25.02 11.23
N GLY A 185 4.02 24.49 12.46
CA GLY A 185 5.14 24.72 13.37
C GLY A 185 6.45 24.14 12.83
N PHE A 186 6.40 23.03 12.13
CA PHE A 186 7.56 22.43 11.46
C PHE A 186 7.98 23.27 10.24
N ALA A 187 7.02 23.65 9.38
CA ALA A 187 7.28 24.50 8.22
C ALA A 187 7.93 25.82 8.59
N ALA A 188 7.37 26.53 9.57
CA ALA A 188 7.92 27.80 10.03
C ALA A 188 9.36 27.65 10.55
N ARG A 189 9.67 26.55 11.26
CA ARG A 189 11.04 26.26 11.71
C ARG A 189 11.98 25.97 10.54
N CYS A 190 11.52 25.20 9.55
CA CYS A 190 12.30 24.91 8.35
C CYS A 190 12.54 26.19 7.53
N GLU A 191 11.54 27.02 7.31
CA GLU A 191 11.65 28.30 6.60
C GLU A 191 12.63 29.23 7.32
N THR A 192 12.55 29.34 8.65
CA THR A 192 13.49 30.13 9.44
C THR A 192 14.92 29.57 9.35
N ALA A 193 15.08 28.25 9.42
CA ALA A 193 16.39 27.59 9.33
C ALA A 193 17.01 27.76 7.93
N ILE A 194 16.21 27.67 6.86
CA ILE A 194 16.66 27.86 5.48
C ILE A 194 16.99 29.35 5.23
N GLY A 195 16.14 30.26 5.71
CA GLY A 195 16.36 31.71 5.59
C GLY A 195 17.60 32.22 6.34
N SER A 196 18.11 31.46 7.32
CA SER A 196 19.35 31.75 8.01
C SER A 196 20.63 31.39 7.22
N LEU A 197 20.49 30.69 6.08
CA LEU A 197 21.60 30.24 5.24
C LEU A 197 21.88 31.26 4.12
N PRO A 198 23.03 31.98 4.12
CA PRO A 198 23.28 33.18 3.30
C PRO A 198 23.44 32.95 1.78
N ARG A 199 23.10 31.79 1.25
CA ARG A 199 23.25 31.41 -0.17
C ARG A 199 22.00 30.78 -0.78
N LEU A 200 20.90 30.66 -0.06
CA LEU A 200 19.64 30.09 -0.56
C LEU A 200 18.63 31.22 -0.78
N PRO A 201 17.83 31.17 -1.88
CA PRO A 201 16.74 32.12 -2.07
C PRO A 201 15.74 32.03 -0.93
N SER A 202 15.11 33.17 -0.59
CA SER A 202 14.09 33.22 0.46
C SER A 202 12.92 32.31 0.15
N VAL A 203 12.71 31.31 1.00
CA VAL A 203 11.61 30.30 0.88
C VAL A 203 10.42 30.74 1.75
N GLU A 204 10.40 32.01 2.19
CA GLU A 204 9.35 32.53 3.09
C GLU A 204 7.96 32.35 2.46
N GLY A 205 7.08 31.70 3.19
CA GLY A 205 5.68 31.46 2.80
C GLY A 205 5.46 30.33 1.80
N HIS A 206 6.47 29.85 1.08
CA HIS A 206 6.29 28.80 0.07
C HIS A 206 5.85 27.46 0.70
N LEU A 207 6.51 27.05 1.76
CA LEU A 207 6.19 25.78 2.44
C LEU A 207 4.84 25.86 3.17
N THR A 208 4.57 27.03 3.75
CA THR A 208 3.29 27.31 4.43
C THR A 208 2.13 27.26 3.44
N ASN A 209 2.25 27.88 2.26
CA ASN A 209 1.20 27.84 1.22
C ASN A 209 0.95 26.42 0.71
N ARG A 210 2.00 25.62 0.52
CA ARG A 210 1.86 24.20 0.11
C ARG A 210 1.15 23.36 1.15
N ILE A 211 1.42 23.61 2.44
CA ILE A 211 0.71 22.95 3.54
C ILE A 211 -0.76 23.39 3.56
N ASP A 212 -1.06 24.66 3.33
CA ASP A 212 -2.45 25.13 3.22
C ASP A 212 -3.20 24.47 2.07
N GLY A 213 -2.61 24.37 0.87
CA GLY A 213 -3.17 23.64 -0.26
C GLY A 213 -3.47 22.17 0.08
N PHE A 214 -2.50 21.47 0.67
CA PHE A 214 -2.68 20.09 1.12
C PHE A 214 -3.89 19.91 2.07
N PHE A 215 -3.99 20.76 3.11
CA PHE A 215 -5.12 20.68 4.06
C PHE A 215 -6.43 21.15 3.43
N GLY A 216 -6.42 22.14 2.55
CA GLY A 216 -7.59 22.58 1.77
C GLY A 216 -8.17 21.44 0.94
N THR A 217 -7.32 20.67 0.27
CA THR A 217 -7.74 19.48 -0.49
C THR A 217 -8.33 18.40 0.40
N LEU A 218 -7.73 18.13 1.57
CA LEU A 218 -8.33 17.20 2.52
C LEU A 218 -9.71 17.68 3.00
N GLU A 219 -9.91 18.98 3.18
CA GLU A 219 -11.20 19.57 3.53
C GLU A 219 -12.22 19.41 2.39
N ALA A 220 -11.82 19.64 1.15
CA ALA A 220 -12.67 19.44 -0.03
C ALA A 220 -13.12 17.97 -0.16
N ILE A 221 -12.22 17.01 0.04
CA ILE A 221 -12.54 15.58 0.08
C ILE A 221 -13.57 15.29 1.19
N GLN A 222 -13.35 15.83 2.39
CA GLN A 222 -14.20 15.59 3.56
C GLN A 222 -15.58 16.25 3.43
N ALA A 223 -15.71 17.33 2.70
CA ALA A 223 -17.00 18.00 2.46
C ALA A 223 -17.97 17.13 1.64
N SER A 224 -17.47 16.19 0.85
CA SER A 224 -18.30 15.32 0.00
C SER A 224 -18.60 13.98 0.68
N ARG A 225 -19.74 13.85 1.35
CA ARG A 225 -20.19 12.58 1.95
C ARG A 225 -20.24 11.44 0.93
N ARG A 226 -20.61 11.71 -0.32
CA ARG A 226 -20.63 10.69 -1.40
C ARG A 226 -19.22 10.19 -1.72
N THR A 227 -18.23 11.07 -1.73
CA THR A 227 -16.84 10.72 -1.94
C THR A 227 -16.32 9.86 -0.78
N LEU A 228 -16.59 10.25 0.47
CA LEU A 228 -16.15 9.49 1.66
C LEU A 228 -16.73 8.08 1.70
N VAL A 229 -18.07 7.94 1.51
CA VAL A 229 -18.74 6.64 1.52
C VAL A 229 -18.23 5.75 0.37
N ALA A 230 -18.11 6.29 -0.83
CA ALA A 230 -17.58 5.55 -1.98
C ALA A 230 -16.11 5.14 -1.76
N ALA A 231 -15.26 6.04 -1.27
CA ALA A 231 -13.86 5.76 -0.96
C ALA A 231 -13.72 4.66 0.10
N PHE A 232 -14.52 4.74 1.16
CA PHE A 232 -14.56 3.71 2.20
C PHE A 232 -14.99 2.34 1.63
N GLY A 233 -16.09 2.29 0.86
CA GLY A 233 -16.55 1.05 0.24
C GLY A 233 -15.53 0.44 -0.72
N ILE A 234 -14.87 1.27 -1.55
CA ILE A 234 -13.80 0.84 -2.46
C ILE A 234 -12.59 0.31 -1.65
N ALA A 235 -12.21 0.97 -0.57
CA ALA A 235 -11.09 0.54 0.27
C ALA A 235 -11.36 -0.83 0.92
N VAL A 236 -12.56 -1.04 1.49
CA VAL A 236 -12.95 -2.34 2.07
C VAL A 236 -12.99 -3.42 0.98
N ALA A 237 -13.60 -3.15 -0.18
CA ALA A 237 -13.63 -4.08 -1.30
C ALA A 237 -12.23 -4.42 -1.83
N SER A 238 -11.34 -3.42 -1.89
CA SER A 238 -9.93 -3.61 -2.27
C SER A 238 -9.21 -4.55 -1.30
N TRP A 239 -9.47 -4.45 0.00
CA TRP A 239 -8.88 -5.34 0.99
C TRP A 239 -9.48 -6.75 0.96
N LEU A 240 -10.77 -6.88 0.64
CA LEU A 240 -11.37 -8.19 0.38
C LEU A 240 -10.66 -8.85 -0.83
N LEU A 241 -10.52 -8.12 -1.94
CA LEU A 241 -9.78 -8.62 -3.11
C LEU A 241 -8.28 -8.83 -2.81
N ASN A 242 -7.72 -8.21 -1.78
CA ASN A 242 -6.35 -8.48 -1.31
C ASN A 242 -6.25 -9.78 -0.50
N ALA A 243 -7.30 -10.16 0.21
CA ALA A 243 -7.33 -11.40 1.00
C ALA A 243 -7.61 -12.64 0.13
N LEU A 244 -8.43 -12.51 -0.92
CA LEU A 244 -8.78 -13.62 -1.81
C LEU A 244 -7.58 -14.31 -2.48
N PRO A 245 -6.51 -13.62 -2.94
CA PRO A 245 -5.31 -14.27 -3.43
C PRO A 245 -4.66 -15.23 -2.44
N LEU A 246 -4.69 -14.90 -1.14
CA LEU A 246 -4.21 -15.81 -0.11
C LEU A 246 -5.12 -17.04 0.01
N TYR A 247 -6.43 -16.82 0.05
CA TYR A 247 -7.41 -17.89 0.11
C TYR A 247 -7.27 -18.86 -1.07
N PHE A 248 -7.30 -18.33 -2.29
CA PHE A 248 -7.15 -19.15 -3.50
C PHE A 248 -5.74 -19.77 -3.63
N GLY A 249 -4.70 -19.09 -3.15
CA GLY A 249 -3.35 -19.64 -3.10
C GLY A 249 -3.25 -20.86 -2.20
N LEU A 250 -3.85 -20.82 -1.01
CA LEU A 250 -3.91 -21.97 -0.09
C LEU A 250 -4.77 -23.11 -0.67
N LEU A 251 -5.92 -22.80 -1.27
CA LEU A 251 -6.72 -23.79 -1.98
C LEU A 251 -5.95 -24.43 -3.15
N ALA A 252 -5.11 -23.66 -3.85
CA ALA A 252 -4.27 -24.18 -4.92
C ALA A 252 -3.24 -25.21 -4.42
N LEU A 253 -2.85 -25.11 -3.15
CA LEU A 253 -1.97 -26.04 -2.45
C LEU A 253 -2.73 -27.22 -1.78
N GLY A 254 -4.06 -27.29 -1.97
CA GLY A 254 -4.90 -28.34 -1.36
C GLY A 254 -5.18 -28.10 0.12
N VAL A 255 -4.97 -26.88 0.62
CA VAL A 255 -5.19 -26.52 2.03
C VAL A 255 -6.46 -25.68 2.16
N ASP A 256 -7.42 -26.17 2.92
CA ASP A 256 -8.66 -25.46 3.22
C ASP A 256 -8.54 -24.75 4.59
N VAL A 257 -8.34 -23.42 4.52
CA VAL A 257 -8.27 -22.56 5.67
C VAL A 257 -9.57 -21.73 5.75
N PRO A 258 -10.20 -21.61 6.91
CA PRO A 258 -11.39 -20.76 7.06
C PRO A 258 -11.15 -19.35 6.51
N LEU A 259 -12.03 -18.87 5.62
CA LEU A 259 -11.92 -17.54 5.04
C LEU A 259 -11.80 -16.45 6.13
N ALA A 260 -12.46 -16.64 7.27
CA ALA A 260 -12.36 -15.74 8.42
C ALA A 260 -10.91 -15.51 8.87
N LEU A 261 -10.07 -16.56 8.94
CA LEU A 261 -8.65 -16.44 9.29
C LEU A 261 -7.86 -15.72 8.18
N VAL A 262 -8.17 -15.98 6.92
CA VAL A 262 -7.52 -15.30 5.79
C VAL A 262 -7.80 -13.80 5.82
N LEU A 263 -9.06 -13.40 6.15
CA LEU A 263 -9.45 -12.00 6.32
C LEU A 263 -8.68 -11.28 7.44
N VAL A 264 -8.17 -12.01 8.41
CA VAL A 264 -7.31 -11.49 9.49
C VAL A 264 -5.84 -11.53 9.09
N CYS A 265 -5.35 -12.66 8.56
CA CYS A 265 -3.93 -12.86 8.26
C CYS A 265 -3.43 -11.91 7.17
N ALA A 266 -4.21 -11.65 6.11
CA ALA A 266 -3.76 -10.79 5.01
C ALA A 266 -3.52 -9.32 5.45
N PRO A 267 -4.42 -8.63 6.18
CA PRO A 267 -4.15 -7.32 6.76
C PRO A 267 -2.97 -7.32 7.74
N LEU A 268 -2.91 -8.29 8.66
CA LEU A 268 -1.85 -8.38 9.66
C LEU A 268 -0.47 -8.59 9.01
N ALA A 269 -0.38 -9.43 7.98
CA ALA A 269 0.87 -9.64 7.26
C ALA A 269 1.42 -8.34 6.63
N SER A 270 0.55 -7.38 6.30
CA SER A 270 0.96 -6.09 5.74
C SER A 270 1.86 -5.27 6.67
N PHE A 271 1.83 -5.52 7.99
CA PHE A 271 2.76 -4.91 8.95
C PHE A 271 4.20 -5.40 8.77
N GLY A 272 4.42 -6.57 8.18
CA GLY A 272 5.74 -7.01 7.75
C GLY A 272 6.44 -6.06 6.76
N GLY A 273 5.67 -5.19 6.12
CA GLY A 273 6.17 -4.11 5.25
C GLY A 273 6.84 -2.94 5.98
N ILE A 274 6.93 -2.94 7.32
CA ILE A 274 7.72 -1.99 8.11
C ILE A 274 9.22 -2.15 7.81
N VAL A 275 9.66 -3.35 7.44
CA VAL A 275 11.04 -3.60 7.04
C VAL A 275 11.36 -2.79 5.78
N PRO A 276 12.50 -2.04 5.74
CA PRO A 276 12.85 -1.12 4.65
C PRO A 276 13.31 -1.85 3.37
N LEU A 277 12.52 -2.81 2.93
CA LEU A 277 12.75 -3.58 1.71
C LEU A 277 11.73 -3.20 0.63
N PRO A 278 12.11 -3.27 -0.66
CA PRO A 278 11.19 -3.02 -1.77
C PRO A 278 9.91 -3.84 -1.64
N GLY A 279 8.76 -3.15 -1.63
CA GLY A 279 7.45 -3.78 -1.45
C GLY A 279 7.25 -4.56 -0.15
N GLY A 280 8.11 -4.40 0.88
CA GLY A 280 8.07 -5.17 2.12
C GLY A 280 8.43 -6.66 1.92
N SER A 281 9.16 -6.98 0.84
CA SER A 281 9.55 -8.36 0.50
C SER A 281 10.38 -8.98 1.61
N GLY A 282 10.15 -10.24 1.90
CA GLY A 282 10.73 -10.98 3.03
C GLY A 282 9.91 -10.78 4.31
N GLY A 283 9.66 -9.54 4.73
CA GLY A 283 8.94 -9.26 5.97
C GLY A 283 7.47 -9.70 5.93
N ILE A 284 6.78 -9.40 4.83
CA ILE A 284 5.36 -9.78 4.67
C ILE A 284 5.22 -11.30 4.58
N GLU A 285 6.11 -11.98 3.84
CA GLU A 285 6.09 -13.43 3.65
C GLU A 285 6.34 -14.15 4.98
N VAL A 286 7.34 -13.72 5.75
CA VAL A 286 7.66 -14.30 7.06
C VAL A 286 6.50 -14.11 8.04
N VAL A 287 5.94 -12.90 8.15
CA VAL A 287 4.80 -12.64 9.04
C VAL A 287 3.59 -13.47 8.62
N LEU A 288 3.30 -13.54 7.31
CA LEU A 288 2.16 -14.28 6.78
C LEU A 288 2.29 -15.78 7.05
N ALA A 289 3.44 -16.38 6.73
CA ALA A 289 3.68 -17.80 7.00
C ALA A 289 3.59 -18.11 8.50
N SER A 290 4.19 -17.26 9.35
CA SER A 290 4.12 -17.42 10.81
C SER A 290 2.68 -17.35 11.33
N LEU A 291 1.86 -16.43 10.80
CA LEU A 291 0.44 -16.33 11.16
C LEU A 291 -0.32 -17.58 10.73
N LEU A 292 -0.11 -18.11 9.52
CA LEU A 292 -0.79 -19.33 9.04
C LEU A 292 -0.41 -20.56 9.89
N VAL A 293 0.85 -20.71 10.25
CA VAL A 293 1.30 -21.78 11.17
C VAL A 293 0.64 -21.62 12.54
N ALA A 294 0.68 -20.42 13.11
CA ALA A 294 0.21 -20.19 14.47
C ALA A 294 -1.33 -20.23 14.60
N THR A 295 -2.08 -19.78 13.60
CA THR A 295 -3.54 -19.62 13.70
C THR A 295 -4.32 -20.73 13.01
N ALA A 296 -3.79 -21.31 11.94
CA ALA A 296 -4.45 -22.36 11.15
C ALA A 296 -3.77 -23.72 11.24
N GLY A 297 -2.62 -23.84 11.95
CA GLY A 297 -1.88 -25.10 12.06
C GLY A 297 -1.32 -25.60 10.72
N VAL A 298 -1.18 -24.72 9.72
CA VAL A 298 -0.64 -25.08 8.41
C VAL A 298 0.84 -25.42 8.54
N PRO A 299 1.34 -26.52 7.95
CA PRO A 299 2.75 -26.85 7.95
C PRO A 299 3.61 -25.69 7.41
N ALA A 300 4.82 -25.50 7.94
CA ALA A 300 5.64 -24.32 7.65
C ALA A 300 6.06 -24.19 6.18
N ASP A 301 6.32 -25.30 5.50
CA ASP A 301 6.64 -25.40 4.08
C ASP A 301 5.44 -24.95 3.22
N VAL A 302 4.25 -25.47 3.52
CA VAL A 302 2.99 -25.11 2.83
C VAL A 302 2.60 -23.65 3.12
N ALA A 303 2.73 -23.19 4.37
CA ALA A 303 2.47 -21.80 4.74
C ALA A 303 3.40 -20.84 3.99
N THR A 304 4.66 -21.21 3.84
CA THR A 304 5.66 -20.46 3.06
C THR A 304 5.32 -20.45 1.57
N ALA A 305 4.94 -21.59 1.00
CA ALA A 305 4.48 -21.68 -0.38
C ALA A 305 3.24 -20.81 -0.62
N GLY A 306 2.27 -20.85 0.30
CA GLY A 306 1.08 -19.99 0.27
C GLY A 306 1.41 -18.50 0.31
N ALA A 307 2.36 -18.10 1.17
CA ALA A 307 2.84 -16.72 1.23
C ALA A 307 3.54 -16.29 -0.08
N ILE A 308 4.32 -17.16 -0.70
CA ILE A 308 4.95 -16.90 -2.00
C ILE A 308 3.91 -16.76 -3.11
N LEU A 309 2.92 -17.65 -3.20
CA LEU A 309 1.83 -17.57 -4.18
C LEU A 309 0.99 -16.29 -4.00
N TYR A 310 0.70 -15.93 -2.75
CA TYR A 310 0.03 -14.67 -2.42
C TYR A 310 0.85 -13.47 -2.94
N ARG A 311 2.15 -13.44 -2.73
CA ARG A 311 3.01 -12.35 -3.20
C ARG A 311 3.20 -12.35 -4.70
N LEU A 312 3.25 -13.52 -5.32
CA LEU A 312 3.31 -13.65 -6.77
C LEU A 312 2.12 -12.95 -7.44
N THR A 313 0.92 -13.13 -6.88
CA THR A 313 -0.33 -12.61 -7.44
C THR A 313 -0.69 -11.18 -7.00
N THR A 314 -0.16 -10.70 -5.86
CA THR A 314 -0.48 -9.37 -5.31
C THR A 314 0.64 -8.34 -5.43
N TYR A 315 1.89 -8.78 -5.50
CA TYR A 315 3.04 -7.88 -5.59
C TYR A 315 3.78 -8.03 -6.92
N TRP A 316 4.27 -9.23 -7.25
CA TRP A 316 5.10 -9.42 -8.43
C TRP A 316 4.34 -9.21 -9.74
N ALA A 317 3.09 -9.67 -9.82
CA ALA A 317 2.23 -9.40 -10.97
C ALA A 317 1.98 -7.90 -11.14
N HIS A 318 1.70 -7.17 -10.05
CA HIS A 318 1.50 -5.72 -10.09
C HIS A 318 2.80 -4.99 -10.44
N PHE A 319 3.92 -5.42 -9.89
CA PHE A 319 5.25 -4.86 -10.21
C PHE A 319 5.58 -5.01 -11.70
N ALA A 320 5.31 -6.19 -12.28
CA ALA A 320 5.54 -6.43 -13.70
C ALA A 320 4.64 -5.56 -14.58
N ILE A 321 3.33 -5.50 -14.30
CA ILE A 321 2.37 -4.71 -15.09
C ILE A 321 2.68 -3.22 -14.97
N SER A 322 2.86 -2.72 -13.76
CA SER A 322 3.12 -1.31 -13.51
C SER A 322 4.50 -0.89 -14.02
N GLY A 323 5.49 -1.78 -13.95
CA GLY A 323 6.82 -1.57 -14.51
C GLY A 323 6.80 -1.52 -16.03
N ALA A 324 6.05 -2.41 -16.68
CA ALA A 324 5.87 -2.38 -18.14
C ALA A 324 5.26 -1.04 -18.58
N VAL A 325 4.22 -0.57 -17.89
CA VAL A 325 3.62 0.76 -18.18
C VAL A 325 4.61 1.88 -17.97
N ALA A 326 5.37 1.88 -16.86
CA ALA A 326 6.38 2.90 -16.58
C ALA A 326 7.46 2.95 -17.66
N VAL A 327 7.93 1.80 -18.16
CA VAL A 327 8.89 1.71 -19.28
C VAL A 327 8.26 2.23 -20.58
N LEU A 328 7.04 1.80 -20.92
CA LEU A 328 6.35 2.28 -22.12
C LEU A 328 6.19 3.80 -22.12
N VAL A 329 5.75 4.38 -20.98
CA VAL A 329 5.63 5.84 -20.84
C VAL A 329 6.98 6.53 -20.95
N SER A 330 8.06 5.95 -20.42
CA SER A 330 9.41 6.53 -20.51
C SER A 330 9.99 6.50 -21.92
N VAL A 331 9.63 5.49 -22.73
CA VAL A 331 10.17 5.30 -24.09
C VAL A 331 9.32 6.03 -25.14
N PHE A 332 8.00 5.95 -25.02
CA PHE A 332 7.05 6.45 -26.03
C PHE A 332 6.29 7.70 -25.58
N GLY A 333 6.36 8.08 -24.29
CA GLY A 333 5.75 9.31 -23.79
C GLY A 333 6.42 10.52 -24.43
N THR A 334 5.64 11.46 -24.92
CA THR A 334 6.15 12.77 -25.33
C THR A 334 6.82 13.37 -24.11
N LYS A 335 8.11 13.75 -24.24
CA LYS A 335 8.82 14.45 -23.16
C LYS A 335 8.02 15.71 -22.83
N PRO A 336 7.51 15.88 -21.61
CA PRO A 336 6.96 17.17 -21.22
C PRO A 336 8.11 18.17 -21.27
N ALA A 337 7.88 19.31 -21.88
CA ALA A 337 8.79 20.45 -21.76
C ALA A 337 8.94 20.70 -20.25
N LEU A 338 10.16 20.59 -19.74
CA LEU A 338 10.46 21.00 -18.36
C LEU A 338 10.01 22.46 -18.23
N PRO A 339 9.19 22.84 -17.27
CA PRO A 339 8.77 24.21 -17.06
C PRO A 339 9.90 25.00 -16.40
N ILE A 340 11.07 25.07 -17.05
CA ILE A 340 12.20 25.89 -16.58
C ILE A 340 12.01 27.37 -17.07
N ASP A 341 11.02 27.65 -17.92
CA ASP A 341 10.80 28.94 -18.54
C ASP A 341 9.50 29.68 -18.14
N ARG A 342 8.96 29.45 -16.96
CA ARG A 342 7.91 30.33 -16.42
C ARG A 342 8.42 31.06 -15.19
N GLY A 343 9.14 32.16 -15.46
CA GLY A 343 9.33 33.27 -14.52
C GLY A 343 10.57 33.20 -13.64
N LEU A 344 11.70 33.72 -14.15
CA LEU A 344 12.56 34.58 -13.36
C LEU A 344 11.95 35.99 -13.33
#